data_33a72231066ffb92913229c1b80efad6
#
_entry.id   33a72231066ffb92913229c1b80efad6
#
_cell.length_a   1.000
_cell.length_b   1.000
_cell.length_c   1.000
_cell.angle_alpha   90.00
_cell.angle_beta   90.00
_cell.angle_gamma   90.00
#
_symmetry.space_group_name_H-M   'P 1'
#
loop_
_entity.id
_entity.type
_entity.pdbx_description
1 polymer ?
#
loop_
_entity_poly.entity_id
_entity_poly.type
_entity_poly.pdbx_seq_one_letter_code
_entity_poly.pdbx_strand_id
1 'polypeptide(L)'
;METQFSIIVIGNGLIGSAAARYLAGESDAVALLGPPEPCDWENHDGVFSSHYDEGRITRIMDSNPHWAEFAHRSIDEYPNIEKESGIRFFHPVGCLQG
;
A
#
# COMPACT_ATOMS: atom_id res chain seq x y z
N MET A 1 32.42 -1.45 1.29
CA MET A 1 31.31 -2.38 1.66
C MET A 1 30.39 -2.56 0.47
N GLU A 2 30.26 -3.75 -0.02
CA GLU A 2 29.28 -4.06 -1.05
C GLU A 2 27.92 -4.27 -0.40
N THR A 3 26.91 -3.65 -1.01
CA THR A 3 25.53 -3.87 -0.62
C THR A 3 24.84 -4.66 -1.74
N GLN A 4 24.32 -5.83 -1.39
CA GLN A 4 23.64 -6.70 -2.33
C GLN A 4 22.19 -6.91 -1.89
N PHE A 5 21.29 -6.88 -2.85
CA PHE A 5 19.87 -7.16 -2.62
C PHE A 5 19.43 -8.31 -3.51
N SER A 6 18.64 -9.20 -2.96
CA SER A 6 18.01 -10.29 -3.71
C SER A 6 16.81 -9.79 -4.51
N ILE A 7 16.12 -8.79 -3.99
CA ILE A 7 14.90 -8.25 -4.58
C ILE A 7 14.95 -6.74 -4.50
N ILE A 8 14.66 -6.09 -5.60
CA ILE A 8 14.53 -4.62 -5.65
C ILE A 8 13.13 -4.30 -6.17
N VAL A 9 12.38 -3.53 -5.38
CA VAL A 9 11.07 -2.99 -5.77
C VAL A 9 11.27 -1.55 -6.20
N ILE A 10 10.87 -1.23 -7.40
CA ILE A 10 10.97 0.13 -7.94
C ILE A 10 9.60 0.77 -7.92
N GLY A 11 9.48 1.85 -7.17
CA GLY A 11 8.25 2.60 -6.96
C GLY A 11 7.78 2.54 -5.51
N ASN A 12 7.83 3.68 -4.83
CA ASN A 12 7.47 3.81 -3.41
C ASN A 12 6.06 4.41 -3.27
N GLY A 13 5.10 3.89 -4.02
CA GLY A 13 3.69 4.22 -3.90
C GLY A 13 2.94 3.16 -3.10
N LEU A 14 1.63 3.11 -3.24
CA LEU A 14 0.78 2.15 -2.52
C LEU A 14 1.13 0.70 -2.85
N ILE A 15 1.27 0.39 -4.13
CA ILE A 15 1.53 -0.98 -4.58
C ILE A 15 2.96 -1.40 -4.22
N GLY A 16 3.94 -0.54 -4.52
CA GLY A 16 5.34 -0.84 -4.27
C GLY A 16 5.67 -0.98 -2.80
N SER A 17 5.14 -0.11 -1.95
CA SER A 17 5.36 -0.20 -0.51
C SER A 17 4.71 -1.45 0.09
N ALA A 18 3.52 -1.82 -0.35
CA ALA A 18 2.86 -3.05 0.09
C ALA A 18 3.66 -4.28 -0.34
N ALA A 19 4.12 -4.33 -1.59
CA ALA A 19 4.93 -5.42 -2.09
C ALA A 19 6.24 -5.56 -1.28
N ALA A 20 6.92 -4.44 -1.02
CA ALA A 20 8.15 -4.43 -0.24
C ALA A 20 7.92 -4.92 1.19
N ARG A 21 6.81 -4.54 1.82
CA ARG A 21 6.45 -4.99 3.15
C ARG A 21 6.33 -6.52 3.22
N TYR A 22 5.60 -7.11 2.29
CA TYR A 22 5.44 -8.57 2.26
C TYR A 22 6.75 -9.29 1.95
N LEU A 23 7.52 -8.78 0.99
CA LEU A 23 8.81 -9.37 0.63
C LEU A 23 9.83 -9.28 1.77
N ALA A 24 9.80 -8.20 2.53
CA ALA A 24 10.69 -8.04 3.69
C ALA A 24 10.38 -9.05 4.80
N GLY A 25 9.18 -9.58 4.87
CA GLY A 25 8.83 -10.68 5.76
C GLY A 25 9.41 -12.02 5.32
N GLU A 26 9.79 -12.14 4.04
CA GLU A 26 10.32 -13.39 3.46
C GLU A 26 11.84 -13.33 3.23
N SER A 27 12.43 -12.15 3.17
CA SER A 27 13.85 -11.97 2.86
C SER A 27 14.42 -10.75 3.56
N ASP A 28 15.65 -10.86 4.04
CA ASP A 28 16.40 -9.75 4.64
C ASP A 28 17.05 -8.83 3.60
N ALA A 29 17.02 -9.22 2.33
CA ALA A 29 17.74 -8.55 1.25
C ALA A 29 16.79 -7.91 0.25
N VAL A 30 15.86 -7.08 0.74
CA VAL A 30 14.89 -6.36 -0.08
C VAL A 30 15.21 -4.86 -0.05
N ALA A 31 15.27 -4.24 -1.22
CA ALA A 31 15.36 -2.79 -1.35
C ALA A 31 14.11 -2.22 -2.00
N LEU A 32 13.66 -1.07 -1.50
CA LEU A 32 12.57 -0.30 -2.07
C LEU A 32 13.14 1.03 -2.57
N LEU A 33 13.03 1.28 -3.86
CA LEU A 33 13.56 2.48 -4.50
C LEU A 33 12.43 3.33 -5.07
N GLY A 34 12.48 4.61 -4.80
CA GLY A 34 11.50 5.55 -5.33
C GLY A 34 11.47 6.83 -4.50
N PRO A 35 10.87 7.89 -5.03
CA PRO A 35 10.71 9.12 -4.27
C PRO A 35 9.77 8.88 -3.08
N PRO A 36 10.03 9.51 -1.94
CA PRO A 36 9.13 9.45 -0.80
C PRO A 36 7.85 10.25 -1.07
N GLU A 37 6.88 10.12 -0.17
CA GLU A 37 5.71 10.99 -0.18
C GLU A 37 6.16 12.45 -0.08
N PRO A 38 5.71 13.33 -1.01
CA PRO A 38 6.08 14.74 -0.96
C PRO A 38 5.57 15.42 0.30
N CYS A 39 6.46 16.17 0.97
CA CYS A 39 6.08 16.93 2.17
C CYS A 39 5.32 18.22 1.82
N ASP A 40 5.62 18.81 0.67
CA ASP A 40 4.97 20.02 0.15
C ASP A 40 4.31 19.69 -1.18
N TRP A 41 3.06 19.29 -1.13
CA TRP A 41 2.32 18.87 -2.31
C TRP A 41 1.96 20.03 -3.23
N GLU A 42 1.84 21.26 -2.70
CA GLU A 42 1.47 22.43 -3.51
C GLU A 42 2.61 22.88 -4.43
N ASN A 43 3.84 22.71 -3.98
CA ASN A 43 5.03 23.14 -4.73
C ASN A 43 5.84 21.97 -5.28
N HIS A 44 5.26 20.77 -5.23
CA HIS A 44 5.90 19.57 -5.72
C HIS A 44 5.77 19.46 -7.24
N ASP A 45 6.86 19.21 -7.92
CA ASP A 45 6.93 19.09 -9.39
C ASP A 45 7.17 17.68 -9.91
N GLY A 46 7.16 16.69 -9.02
CA GLY A 46 7.34 15.29 -9.36
C GLY A 46 6.03 14.51 -9.52
N VAL A 47 6.15 13.21 -9.49
CA VAL A 47 5.01 12.30 -9.57
C VAL A 47 4.40 12.11 -8.18
N PHE A 48 3.11 12.39 -8.05
CA PHE A 48 2.39 12.21 -6.78
C PHE A 48 2.03 10.76 -6.50
N SER A 49 1.87 9.96 -7.56
CA SER A 49 1.18 8.68 -7.43
C SER A 49 -0.21 8.90 -6.81
N SER A 50 -0.59 8.16 -5.79
CA SER A 50 -1.86 8.36 -5.08
C SER A 50 -1.68 8.82 -3.63
N HIS A 51 -0.56 9.44 -3.30
CA HIS A 51 -0.26 9.82 -1.92
C HIS A 51 -1.28 10.79 -1.32
N TYR A 52 -1.80 11.73 -2.10
CA TYR A 52 -2.72 12.76 -1.61
C TYR A 52 -4.19 12.49 -1.89
N ASP A 53 -4.51 11.28 -2.28
CA ASP A 53 -5.90 10.87 -2.45
C ASP A 53 -6.48 10.49 -1.08
N GLU A 54 -7.17 11.43 -0.46
CA GLU A 54 -7.72 11.23 0.88
C GLU A 54 -9.08 10.52 0.89
N GLY A 55 -9.82 10.64 -0.18
CA GLY A 55 -11.17 10.08 -0.29
C GLY A 55 -11.22 8.61 -0.67
N ARG A 56 -10.30 7.80 -0.16
CA ARG A 56 -10.17 6.39 -0.54
C ARG A 56 -11.26 5.53 0.03
N ILE A 57 -11.78 4.65 -0.84
CA ILE A 57 -12.75 3.63 -0.47
C ILE A 57 -12.13 2.26 -0.68
N THR A 58 -12.46 1.34 0.21
CA THR A 58 -12.19 -0.07 0.02
C THR A 58 -13.47 -0.85 0.23
N ARG A 59 -13.68 -1.92 -0.55
CA ARG A 59 -14.88 -2.73 -0.47
C ARG A 59 -14.58 -4.15 -0.90
N ILE A 60 -15.35 -5.10 -0.38
CA ILE A 60 -15.28 -6.51 -0.79
C ILE A 60 -16.16 -6.74 -2.03
N MET A 61 -17.28 -6.04 -2.12
CA MET A 61 -18.23 -6.21 -3.22
C MET A 61 -17.66 -5.74 -4.54
N ASP A 62 -17.54 -6.65 -5.48
CA ASP A 62 -17.11 -6.38 -6.84
C ASP A 62 -17.74 -7.39 -7.78
N SER A 63 -18.11 -6.97 -8.99
CA SER A 63 -18.66 -7.85 -10.00
C SER A 63 -17.64 -8.86 -10.54
N ASN A 64 -16.35 -8.56 -10.42
CA ASN A 64 -15.26 -9.45 -10.77
C ASN A 64 -14.84 -10.24 -9.53
N PRO A 65 -14.97 -11.59 -9.54
CA PRO A 65 -14.67 -12.41 -8.36
C PRO A 65 -13.21 -12.35 -7.94
N HIS A 66 -12.27 -12.12 -8.87
CA HIS A 66 -10.86 -12.00 -8.52
C HIS A 66 -10.57 -10.70 -7.76
N TRP A 67 -11.18 -9.59 -8.17
CA TRP A 67 -11.07 -8.33 -7.45
C TRP A 67 -11.71 -8.42 -6.07
N ALA A 68 -12.86 -9.07 -5.96
CA ALA A 68 -13.53 -9.28 -4.69
C ALA A 68 -12.65 -10.10 -3.73
N GLU A 69 -11.99 -11.14 -4.21
CA GLU A 69 -11.10 -11.95 -3.38
C GLU A 69 -9.87 -11.18 -2.92
N PHE A 70 -9.22 -10.44 -3.84
CA PHE A 70 -8.07 -9.61 -3.47
C PHE A 70 -8.45 -8.52 -2.48
N ALA A 71 -9.60 -7.88 -2.66
CA ALA A 71 -10.11 -6.90 -1.72
C ALA A 71 -10.34 -7.49 -0.33
N HIS A 72 -10.94 -8.67 -0.26
CA HIS A 72 -11.18 -9.39 0.98
C HIS A 72 -9.88 -9.67 1.73
N ARG A 73 -8.88 -10.21 1.03
CA ARG A 73 -7.57 -10.49 1.61
C ARG A 73 -6.86 -9.22 2.10
N SER A 74 -6.97 -8.13 1.34
CA SER A 74 -6.38 -6.85 1.73
C SER A 74 -7.02 -6.29 3.00
N ILE A 75 -8.34 -6.33 3.08
CA ILE A 75 -9.10 -5.85 4.24
C ILE A 75 -8.80 -6.69 5.48
N ASP A 76 -8.65 -8.00 5.33
CA ASP A 76 -8.29 -8.88 6.43
C ASP A 76 -6.91 -8.55 7.02
N GLU A 77 -6.01 -7.99 6.22
CA GLU A 77 -4.67 -7.60 6.67
C GLU A 77 -4.63 -6.22 7.33
N TYR A 78 -5.64 -5.38 7.14
CA TYR A 78 -5.64 -4.01 7.67
C TYR A 78 -5.45 -3.93 9.19
N PRO A 79 -6.05 -4.79 10.03
CA PRO A 79 -5.79 -4.77 11.46
C PRO A 79 -4.31 -4.95 11.82
N ASN A 80 -3.59 -5.81 11.09
CA ASN A 80 -2.17 -6.03 11.31
C ASN A 80 -1.35 -4.79 10.90
N ILE A 81 -1.70 -4.17 9.79
CA ILE A 81 -1.03 -2.96 9.30
C ILE A 81 -1.26 -1.80 10.30
N GLU A 82 -2.49 -1.65 10.79
CA GLU A 82 -2.81 -0.64 11.82
C GLU A 82 -2.01 -0.86 13.10
N LYS A 83 -1.91 -2.11 13.53
CA LYS A 83 -1.16 -2.47 14.72
C LYS A 83 0.34 -2.20 14.57
N GLU A 84 0.94 -2.60 13.45
CA GLU A 84 2.36 -2.42 13.19
C GLU A 84 2.74 -0.95 12.97
N SER A 85 1.90 -0.19 12.27
CA SER A 85 2.16 1.22 11.96
C SER A 85 1.79 2.17 13.11
N GLY A 86 0.88 1.76 13.99
CA GLY A 86 0.31 2.63 15.01
C GLY A 86 -0.68 3.66 14.45
N ILE A 87 -1.09 3.50 13.19
CA ILE A 87 -2.00 4.43 12.52
C ILE A 87 -3.31 3.73 12.22
N ARG A 88 -4.40 4.28 12.71
CA ARG A 88 -5.74 3.81 12.38
C ARG A 88 -6.19 4.48 11.09
N PHE A 89 -6.46 3.70 10.05
CA PHE A 89 -6.86 4.20 8.74
C PHE A 89 -8.13 3.56 8.19
N PHE A 90 -8.52 2.40 8.72
CA PHE A 90 -9.67 1.64 8.21
C PHE A 90 -10.89 1.84 9.11
N HIS A 91 -11.99 2.29 8.49
CA HIS A 91 -13.26 2.50 9.16
C HIS A 91 -14.32 1.64 8.47
N PRO A 92 -14.70 0.49 9.06
CA PRO A 92 -15.65 -0.44 8.46
C PRO A 92 -17.07 0.10 8.55
N VAL A 93 -17.50 0.78 7.51
CA VAL A 93 -18.84 1.40 7.42
C VAL A 93 -19.80 0.60 6.54
N GLY A 94 -19.32 -0.47 5.92
CA GLY A 94 -20.11 -1.28 5.00
C GLY A 94 -20.22 -0.67 3.60
N CYS A 95 -20.81 -1.44 2.70
CA CYS A 95 -21.01 -1.03 1.32
C CYS A 95 -22.37 -1.55 0.84
N LEU A 96 -23.16 -0.68 0.23
CA LEU A 96 -24.40 -1.04 -0.44
C LEU A 96 -24.27 -0.71 -1.91
N GLN A 97 -24.51 -1.70 -2.75
CA GLN A 97 -24.44 -1.56 -4.19
C GLN A 97 -25.78 -2.00 -4.81
N GLY A 98 -26.39 -1.12 -5.53
CA GLY A 98 -27.65 -1.38 -6.24
C GLY A 98 -27.46 -1.83 -7.68
#